data_664ca925b11eef62822d8af73cff695d
#
_entry.id   664ca925b11eef62822d8af73cff695d
#
_cell.length_a   1.000
_cell.length_b   1.000
_cell.length_c   1.000
_cell.angle_alpha   90.00
_cell.angle_beta   90.00
_cell.angle_gamma   90.00
#
_symmetry.space_group_name_H-M   'P 1'
#
loop_
_entity.id
_entity.type
_entity.pdbx_description
1 polymer ?
#
loop_
_entity_poly.entity_id
_entity_poly.type
_entity_poly.pdbx_seq_one_letter_code
_entity_poly.pdbx_strand_id
1 'polypeptide(L)'
;MAGISVTAFDEIYNDKVAAYLQLSATIGGDVNTQAELVKKGFGALRQLLCTAESSAKPSDANLPAVLKPLADCIGEISNFRDQNRKSPHFNHLSTVSEAIGALGWVSVTPTPGPYVKEMSDAGQFYGNRVLKEYKEKDQDHVNWVKNYQGIWTALIAYIKQHHTTGLTWNASGGSAPPPPPPGGAPPPPPPVQAPTPVTSGGGGSGRSALLDALNRGSDVTAG
;
A
#
# COMPACT_ATOMS: atom_id res chain seq x y z
N MET A 1 -22.23 -7.84 -10.10
CA MET A 1 -21.26 -7.51 -11.17
C MET A 1 -20.36 -6.41 -10.62
N ALA A 2 -19.04 -6.47 -10.87
CA ALA A 2 -18.14 -5.37 -10.51
C ALA A 2 -18.55 -4.11 -11.29
N GLY A 3 -18.50 -2.96 -10.67
CA GLY A 3 -18.80 -1.70 -11.33
C GLY A 3 -17.64 -1.25 -12.24
N ILE A 4 -17.79 -0.10 -12.88
CA ILE A 4 -16.83 0.39 -13.91
C ILE A 4 -15.45 0.64 -13.30
N SER A 5 -15.38 1.20 -12.09
CA SER A 5 -14.09 1.54 -11.47
C SER A 5 -13.36 0.28 -11.00
N VAL A 6 -14.06 -0.70 -10.43
CA VAL A 6 -13.44 -1.98 -10.05
C VAL A 6 -12.95 -2.73 -11.28
N THR A 7 -13.69 -2.73 -12.39
CA THR A 7 -13.25 -3.36 -13.64
C THR A 7 -11.98 -2.71 -14.17
N ALA A 8 -11.90 -1.38 -14.19
CA ALA A 8 -10.70 -0.65 -14.61
C ALA A 8 -9.50 -0.91 -13.67
N PHE A 9 -9.74 -1.08 -12.37
CA PHE A 9 -8.70 -1.50 -11.43
C PHE A 9 -8.21 -2.92 -11.68
N ASP A 10 -9.12 -3.85 -12.01
CA ASP A 10 -8.78 -5.23 -12.35
C ASP A 10 -7.89 -5.31 -13.60
N GLU A 11 -8.04 -4.40 -14.58
CA GLU A 11 -7.14 -4.29 -15.73
C GLU A 11 -5.71 -3.93 -15.31
N ILE A 12 -5.55 -2.96 -14.39
CA ILE A 12 -4.23 -2.60 -13.84
C ILE A 12 -3.62 -3.79 -13.10
N TYR A 13 -4.42 -4.48 -12.29
CA TYR A 13 -3.96 -5.65 -11.55
C TYR A 13 -3.46 -6.74 -12.49
N ASN A 14 -4.25 -7.09 -13.49
CA ASN A 14 -3.95 -8.18 -14.42
C ASN A 14 -2.78 -7.87 -15.39
N ASP A 15 -2.55 -6.60 -15.71
CA ASP A 15 -1.42 -6.17 -16.55
C ASP A 15 -0.17 -5.87 -15.72
N LYS A 16 -0.24 -4.85 -14.86
CA LYS A 16 0.97 -4.29 -14.21
C LYS A 16 1.35 -5.05 -12.95
N VAL A 17 0.38 -5.33 -12.07
CA VAL A 17 0.68 -6.03 -10.82
C VAL A 17 1.07 -7.47 -11.10
N ALA A 18 0.38 -8.17 -12.00
CA ALA A 18 0.71 -9.54 -12.38
C ALA A 18 2.13 -9.64 -12.97
N ALA A 19 2.53 -8.72 -13.85
CA ALA A 19 3.89 -8.69 -14.41
C ALA A 19 4.96 -8.44 -13.32
N TYR A 20 4.68 -7.55 -12.39
CA TYR A 20 5.56 -7.32 -11.23
C TYR A 20 5.71 -8.58 -10.37
N LEU A 21 4.60 -9.28 -10.07
CA LEU A 21 4.61 -10.53 -9.28
C LEU A 21 5.42 -11.62 -9.98
N GLN A 22 5.26 -11.76 -11.31
CA GLN A 22 6.00 -12.74 -12.10
C GLN A 22 7.51 -12.46 -12.06
N LEU A 23 7.94 -11.21 -12.26
CA LEU A 23 9.34 -10.83 -12.18
C LEU A 23 9.91 -11.01 -10.75
N SER A 24 9.09 -10.72 -9.73
CA SER A 24 9.47 -10.96 -8.34
C SER A 24 9.70 -12.45 -8.05
N ALA A 25 8.88 -13.33 -8.62
CA ALA A 25 9.04 -14.78 -8.52
C ALA A 25 10.31 -15.26 -9.24
N THR A 26 10.65 -14.66 -10.39
CA THR A 26 11.91 -14.96 -11.11
C THR A 26 13.13 -14.57 -10.30
N ILE A 27 13.14 -13.38 -9.68
CA ILE A 27 14.23 -12.94 -8.80
C ILE A 27 14.31 -13.82 -7.54
N GLY A 28 13.15 -14.19 -6.98
CA GLY A 28 13.05 -15.10 -5.84
C GLY A 28 13.40 -14.48 -4.48
N GLY A 29 13.64 -15.34 -3.50
CA GLY A 29 14.06 -14.95 -2.15
C GLY A 29 13.13 -13.92 -1.49
N ASP A 30 13.71 -12.95 -0.79
CA ASP A 30 12.97 -11.91 -0.06
C ASP A 30 12.14 -11.02 -0.98
N VAL A 31 12.55 -10.85 -2.25
CA VAL A 31 11.79 -10.08 -3.26
C VAL A 31 10.46 -10.74 -3.54
N ASN A 32 10.46 -12.06 -3.75
CA ASN A 32 9.23 -12.82 -3.95
C ASN A 32 8.35 -12.83 -2.69
N THR A 33 8.95 -13.01 -1.52
CA THR A 33 8.21 -13.02 -0.25
C THR A 33 7.51 -11.69 -0.02
N GLN A 34 8.19 -10.56 -0.25
CA GLN A 34 7.57 -9.24 -0.14
C GLN A 34 6.50 -9.02 -1.21
N ALA A 35 6.69 -9.54 -2.42
CA ALA A 35 5.71 -9.43 -3.50
C ALA A 35 4.38 -10.12 -3.17
N GLU A 36 4.38 -11.24 -2.46
CA GLU A 36 3.16 -11.88 -1.96
C GLU A 36 2.40 -10.98 -0.96
N LEU A 37 3.13 -10.22 -0.13
CA LEU A 37 2.50 -9.21 0.74
C LEU A 37 1.91 -8.05 -0.09
N VAL A 38 2.60 -7.61 -1.14
CA VAL A 38 2.07 -6.60 -2.08
C VAL A 38 0.80 -7.09 -2.76
N LYS A 39 0.76 -8.32 -3.23
CA LYS A 39 -0.43 -8.98 -3.79
C LYS A 39 -1.62 -8.92 -2.83
N LYS A 40 -1.38 -9.24 -1.55
CA LYS A 40 -2.38 -9.13 -0.47
C LYS A 40 -2.88 -7.69 -0.31
N GLY A 41 -1.98 -6.70 -0.34
CA GLY A 41 -2.31 -5.28 -0.27
C GLY A 41 -3.19 -4.80 -1.42
N PHE A 42 -2.88 -5.19 -2.65
CA PHE A 42 -3.73 -4.89 -3.81
C PHE A 42 -5.09 -5.60 -3.74
N GLY A 43 -5.14 -6.82 -3.21
CA GLY A 43 -6.39 -7.53 -2.92
C GLY A 43 -7.27 -6.79 -1.92
N ALA A 44 -6.67 -6.27 -0.83
CA ALA A 44 -7.38 -5.46 0.16
C ALA A 44 -7.90 -4.14 -0.44
N LEU A 45 -7.10 -3.47 -1.28
CA LEU A 45 -7.55 -2.28 -2.00
C LEU A 45 -8.73 -2.60 -2.93
N ARG A 46 -8.64 -3.68 -3.70
CA ARG A 46 -9.75 -4.13 -4.55
C ARG A 46 -11.05 -4.34 -3.77
N GLN A 47 -10.95 -5.02 -2.63
CA GLN A 47 -12.12 -5.26 -1.77
C GLN A 47 -12.73 -3.96 -1.25
N LEU A 48 -11.90 -2.99 -0.90
CA LEU A 48 -12.35 -1.67 -0.49
C LEU A 48 -13.05 -0.93 -1.64
N LEU A 49 -12.52 -1.00 -2.86
CA LEU A 49 -13.16 -0.42 -4.05
C LEU A 49 -14.54 -1.05 -4.32
N CYS A 50 -14.67 -2.37 -4.21
CA CYS A 50 -15.96 -3.06 -4.30
C CYS A 50 -16.94 -2.58 -3.24
N THR A 51 -16.48 -2.38 -2.02
CA THR A 51 -17.30 -1.84 -0.92
C THR A 51 -17.75 -0.41 -1.23
N ALA A 52 -16.85 0.43 -1.73
CA ALA A 52 -17.16 1.81 -2.07
C ALA A 52 -18.17 1.92 -3.23
N GLU A 53 -18.07 1.05 -4.24
CA GLU A 53 -19.04 1.02 -5.34
C GLU A 53 -20.43 0.53 -4.92
N SER A 54 -20.52 -0.31 -3.89
CA SER A 54 -21.79 -0.91 -3.46
C SER A 54 -22.45 -0.20 -2.27
N SER A 55 -21.74 0.68 -1.57
CA SER A 55 -22.18 1.23 -0.29
C SER A 55 -22.00 2.74 -0.21
N ALA A 56 -22.84 3.40 0.59
CA ALA A 56 -22.62 4.77 1.00
C ALA A 56 -21.33 4.91 1.84
N LYS A 57 -20.74 6.12 1.83
CA LYS A 57 -19.57 6.41 2.65
C LYS A 57 -19.85 6.10 4.12
N PRO A 58 -19.02 5.30 4.80
CA PRO A 58 -19.14 5.07 6.23
C PRO A 58 -19.07 6.39 7.01
N SER A 59 -19.66 6.42 8.21
CA SER A 59 -19.42 7.53 9.14
C SER A 59 -17.93 7.65 9.48
N ASP A 60 -17.51 8.84 9.88
CA ASP A 60 -16.10 9.09 10.25
C ASP A 60 -15.63 8.16 11.39
N ALA A 61 -16.53 7.77 12.29
CA ALA A 61 -16.25 6.80 13.35
C ALA A 61 -16.00 5.36 12.81
N ASN A 62 -16.62 4.96 11.71
CA ASN A 62 -16.52 3.62 11.14
C ASN A 62 -15.48 3.52 10.01
N LEU A 63 -15.12 4.63 9.39
CA LEU A 63 -14.19 4.67 8.27
C LEU A 63 -12.82 4.05 8.60
N PRO A 64 -12.20 4.30 9.77
CA PRO A 64 -10.93 3.67 10.12
C PRO A 64 -11.00 2.14 10.14
N ALA A 65 -12.10 1.56 10.62
CA ALA A 65 -12.29 0.11 10.66
C ALA A 65 -12.39 -0.51 9.25
N VAL A 66 -13.03 0.21 8.31
CA VAL A 66 -13.13 -0.21 6.91
C VAL A 66 -11.79 -0.13 6.19
N LEU A 67 -10.94 0.85 6.53
CA LEU A 67 -9.61 1.05 5.97
C LEU A 67 -8.53 0.15 6.59
N LYS A 68 -8.78 -0.36 7.80
CA LYS A 68 -7.80 -1.13 8.59
C LYS A 68 -7.16 -2.30 7.82
N PRO A 69 -7.89 -3.16 7.09
CA PRO A 69 -7.27 -4.27 6.37
C PRO A 69 -6.20 -3.83 5.37
N LEU A 70 -6.41 -2.70 4.69
CA LEU A 70 -5.43 -2.13 3.76
C LEU A 70 -4.23 -1.54 4.52
N ALA A 71 -4.48 -0.81 5.60
CA ALA A 71 -3.44 -0.23 6.44
C ALA A 71 -2.54 -1.31 7.06
N ASP A 72 -3.12 -2.40 7.53
CA ASP A 72 -2.38 -3.56 8.06
C ASP A 72 -1.45 -4.17 7.00
N CYS A 73 -1.92 -4.35 5.76
CA CYS A 73 -1.09 -4.85 4.66
C CYS A 73 0.09 -3.91 4.36
N ILE A 74 -0.13 -2.60 4.33
CA ILE A 74 0.93 -1.60 4.12
C ILE A 74 1.97 -1.70 5.26
N GLY A 75 1.50 -1.85 6.51
CA GLY A 75 2.36 -2.04 7.68
C GLY A 75 3.18 -3.33 7.61
N GLU A 76 2.57 -4.46 7.23
CA GLU A 76 3.25 -5.76 7.06
C GLU A 76 4.40 -5.66 6.06
N ILE A 77 4.18 -5.01 4.91
CA ILE A 77 5.21 -4.83 3.85
C ILE A 77 6.39 -4.00 4.38
N SER A 78 6.09 -2.97 5.13
CA SER A 78 7.11 -2.10 5.73
C SER A 78 7.91 -2.82 6.80
N ASN A 79 7.23 -3.56 7.67
CA ASN A 79 7.86 -4.37 8.72
C ASN A 79 8.74 -5.47 8.12
N PHE A 80 8.30 -6.08 7.02
CA PHE A 80 9.11 -7.08 6.32
C PHE A 80 10.46 -6.51 5.89
N ARG A 81 10.50 -5.33 5.26
CA ARG A 81 11.76 -4.64 4.92
C ARG A 81 12.63 -4.42 6.16
N ASP A 82 12.03 -3.93 7.25
CA ASP A 82 12.77 -3.57 8.46
C ASP A 82 13.38 -4.81 9.16
N GLN A 83 12.73 -5.95 9.07
CA GLN A 83 13.24 -7.24 9.57
C GLN A 83 14.34 -7.83 8.67
N ASN A 84 14.40 -7.47 7.40
CA ASN A 84 15.33 -8.02 6.41
C ASN A 84 16.40 -7.02 5.97
N ARG A 85 16.92 -6.18 6.89
CA ARG A 85 17.94 -5.15 6.61
C ARG A 85 19.26 -5.70 6.08
N LYS A 86 19.56 -6.99 6.32
CA LYS A 86 20.77 -7.68 5.84
C LYS A 86 20.55 -8.40 4.51
N SER A 87 19.36 -8.32 3.93
CA SER A 87 19.06 -8.95 2.65
C SER A 87 19.97 -8.38 1.55
N PRO A 88 20.51 -9.22 0.66
CA PRO A 88 21.19 -8.76 -0.54
C PRO A 88 20.27 -7.93 -1.45
N HIS A 89 18.96 -8.11 -1.31
CA HIS A 89 17.94 -7.37 -2.05
C HIS A 89 17.36 -6.18 -1.28
N PHE A 90 18.06 -5.64 -0.28
CA PHE A 90 17.53 -4.57 0.56
C PHE A 90 17.06 -3.33 -0.22
N ASN A 91 17.74 -3.00 -1.36
CA ASN A 91 17.28 -1.91 -2.23
C ASN A 91 15.95 -2.22 -2.91
N HIS A 92 15.67 -3.48 -3.29
CA HIS A 92 14.36 -3.92 -3.82
C HIS A 92 13.30 -3.79 -2.74
N LEU A 93 13.57 -4.33 -1.55
CA LEU A 93 12.64 -4.26 -0.42
C LEU A 93 12.32 -2.82 -0.04
N SER A 94 13.31 -1.93 -0.09
CA SER A 94 13.13 -0.50 0.19
C SER A 94 12.36 0.22 -0.91
N THR A 95 12.59 -0.13 -2.19
CA THR A 95 11.80 0.39 -3.31
C THR A 95 10.30 0.15 -3.08
N VAL A 96 9.96 -1.07 -2.67
CA VAL A 96 8.56 -1.44 -2.38
C VAL A 96 8.04 -0.72 -1.15
N SER A 97 8.77 -0.76 -0.04
CA SER A 97 8.30 -0.23 1.24
C SER A 97 8.10 1.28 1.24
N GLU A 98 8.92 2.03 0.50
CA GLU A 98 8.76 3.48 0.41
C GLU A 98 7.57 3.88 -0.49
N ALA A 99 7.28 3.11 -1.54
CA ALA A 99 6.20 3.42 -2.47
C ALA A 99 4.84 2.84 -2.05
N ILE A 100 4.80 1.73 -1.28
CA ILE A 100 3.55 1.01 -1.01
C ILE A 100 2.51 1.84 -0.24
N GLY A 101 2.95 2.86 0.50
CA GLY A 101 2.08 3.85 1.13
C GLY A 101 1.13 4.52 0.15
N ALA A 102 1.45 4.51 -1.15
CA ALA A 102 0.59 4.99 -2.23
C ALA A 102 -0.79 4.33 -2.24
N LEU A 103 -0.93 3.07 -1.79
CA LEU A 103 -2.25 2.42 -1.67
C LEU A 103 -3.17 3.14 -0.66
N GLY A 104 -2.61 3.96 0.23
CA GLY A 104 -3.35 4.81 1.17
C GLY A 104 -4.05 6.01 0.53
N TRP A 105 -3.98 6.19 -0.79
CA TRP A 105 -4.65 7.28 -1.53
C TRP A 105 -6.15 7.35 -1.25
N VAL A 106 -6.77 6.23 -0.89
CA VAL A 106 -8.19 6.11 -0.55
C VAL A 106 -8.61 6.97 0.64
N SER A 107 -7.65 7.39 1.47
CA SER A 107 -7.86 8.28 2.62
C SER A 107 -7.53 9.74 2.29
N VAL A 108 -7.04 10.02 1.08
CA VAL A 108 -6.56 11.36 0.71
C VAL A 108 -7.60 12.12 -0.08
N THR A 109 -7.92 13.33 0.38
CA THR A 109 -8.76 14.30 -0.31
C THR A 109 -8.13 15.69 -0.17
N PRO A 110 -8.21 16.58 -1.17
CA PRO A 110 -8.81 16.44 -2.49
C PRO A 110 -7.83 15.99 -3.57
N THR A 111 -6.58 15.65 -3.25
CA THR A 111 -5.51 15.43 -4.24
C THR A 111 -4.85 14.05 -4.13
N PRO A 112 -5.58 12.93 -4.35
CA PRO A 112 -5.03 11.58 -4.20
C PRO A 112 -3.95 11.25 -5.26
N GLY A 113 -4.07 11.77 -6.48
CA GLY A 113 -3.09 11.53 -7.55
C GLY A 113 -1.68 12.06 -7.20
N PRO A 114 -1.51 13.33 -6.82
CA PRO A 114 -0.25 13.86 -6.32
C PRO A 114 0.35 13.08 -5.15
N TYR A 115 -0.48 12.62 -4.21
CA TYR A 115 -0.03 11.76 -3.11
C TYR A 115 0.60 10.45 -3.60
N VAL A 116 -0.05 9.75 -4.54
CA VAL A 116 0.51 8.52 -5.14
C VAL A 116 1.84 8.81 -5.83
N LYS A 117 1.95 9.95 -6.53
CA LYS A 117 3.19 10.34 -7.17
C LYS A 117 4.32 10.55 -6.16
N GLU A 118 4.08 11.25 -5.07
CA GLU A 118 5.07 11.49 -4.01
C GLU A 118 5.59 10.16 -3.42
N MET A 119 4.71 9.22 -3.12
CA MET A 119 5.09 7.90 -2.62
C MET A 119 5.89 7.10 -3.67
N SER A 120 5.48 7.15 -4.93
CA SER A 120 6.21 6.52 -6.02
C SER A 120 7.62 7.09 -6.18
N ASP A 121 7.77 8.42 -6.10
CA ASP A 121 9.06 9.10 -6.21
C ASP A 121 10.00 8.71 -5.04
N ALA A 122 9.46 8.53 -3.82
CA ALA A 122 10.22 8.04 -2.67
C ALA A 122 10.78 6.62 -2.91
N GLY A 123 9.96 5.71 -3.45
CA GLY A 123 10.39 4.35 -3.82
C GLY A 123 11.43 4.38 -4.95
N GLN A 124 11.28 5.30 -5.92
CA GLN A 124 12.20 5.45 -7.05
C GLN A 124 13.64 5.71 -6.61
N PHE A 125 13.85 6.37 -5.49
CA PHE A 125 15.20 6.61 -4.96
C PHE A 125 15.98 5.29 -4.76
N TYR A 126 15.32 4.28 -4.21
CA TYR A 126 15.92 2.94 -4.06
C TYR A 126 15.88 2.16 -5.38
N GLY A 127 14.83 2.30 -6.17
CA GLY A 127 14.74 1.71 -7.51
C GLY A 127 15.90 2.12 -8.41
N ASN A 128 16.36 3.38 -8.33
CA ASN A 128 17.53 3.85 -9.07
C ASN A 128 18.82 3.14 -8.64
N ARG A 129 18.94 2.73 -7.38
CA ARG A 129 20.08 1.93 -6.91
C ARG A 129 20.05 0.53 -7.51
N VAL A 130 18.87 -0.10 -7.57
CA VAL A 130 18.69 -1.39 -8.24
C VAL A 130 19.05 -1.26 -9.72
N LEU A 131 18.54 -0.24 -10.43
CA LEU A 131 18.88 -0.01 -11.83
C LEU A 131 20.38 0.15 -12.03
N LYS A 132 21.05 0.94 -11.18
CA LYS A 132 22.52 1.15 -11.27
C LYS A 132 23.29 -0.15 -11.05
N GLU A 133 22.84 -0.98 -10.11
CA GLU A 133 23.54 -2.23 -9.75
C GLU A 133 23.37 -3.30 -10.80
N TYR A 134 22.18 -3.43 -11.42
CA TYR A 134 21.82 -4.56 -12.29
C TYR A 134 21.79 -4.23 -13.78
N LYS A 135 21.97 -2.96 -14.18
CA LYS A 135 21.84 -2.50 -15.57
C LYS A 135 22.61 -3.35 -16.59
N GLU A 136 23.80 -3.85 -16.21
CA GLU A 136 24.69 -4.63 -17.09
C GLU A 136 24.85 -6.09 -16.60
N LYS A 137 24.16 -6.47 -15.52
CA LYS A 137 24.27 -7.79 -14.90
C LYS A 137 23.06 -8.67 -15.15
N ASP A 138 21.87 -8.11 -14.93
CA ASP A 138 20.62 -8.87 -14.98
C ASP A 138 19.43 -7.96 -15.35
N GLN A 139 18.87 -8.23 -16.51
CA GLN A 139 17.78 -7.43 -17.07
C GLN A 139 16.45 -7.65 -16.32
N ASP A 140 16.27 -8.78 -15.62
CA ASP A 140 15.03 -9.04 -14.88
C ASP A 140 14.87 -8.06 -13.72
N HIS A 141 15.96 -7.71 -13.02
CA HIS A 141 15.93 -6.68 -11.98
C HIS A 141 15.62 -5.29 -12.54
N VAL A 142 16.11 -4.97 -13.72
CA VAL A 142 15.81 -3.70 -14.41
C VAL A 142 14.34 -3.64 -14.81
N ASN A 143 13.81 -4.73 -15.39
CA ASN A 143 12.42 -4.85 -15.78
C ASN A 143 11.50 -4.82 -14.56
N TRP A 144 11.91 -5.43 -13.45
CA TRP A 144 11.20 -5.41 -12.19
C TRP A 144 10.96 -3.97 -11.70
N VAL A 145 12.01 -3.14 -11.65
CA VAL A 145 11.87 -1.71 -11.26
C VAL A 145 10.92 -0.98 -12.19
N LYS A 146 11.08 -1.14 -13.52
CA LYS A 146 10.22 -0.48 -14.50
C LYS A 146 8.76 -0.88 -14.38
N ASN A 147 8.48 -2.17 -14.15
CA ASN A 147 7.13 -2.67 -13.96
C ASN A 147 6.51 -2.15 -12.66
N TYR A 148 7.28 -2.14 -11.57
CA TYR A 148 6.81 -1.61 -10.28
C TYR A 148 6.44 -0.12 -10.40
N GLN A 149 7.23 0.68 -11.10
CA GLN A 149 6.90 2.07 -11.39
C GLN A 149 5.69 2.22 -12.31
N GLY A 150 5.55 1.33 -13.28
CA GLY A 150 4.40 1.27 -14.17
C GLY A 150 3.07 1.10 -13.41
N ILE A 151 3.07 0.39 -12.28
CA ILE A 151 1.89 0.24 -11.41
C ILE A 151 1.41 1.62 -10.94
N TRP A 152 2.31 2.43 -10.42
CA TRP A 152 1.94 3.75 -9.87
C TRP A 152 1.51 4.73 -10.95
N THR A 153 2.14 4.69 -12.10
CA THR A 153 1.72 5.48 -13.28
C THR A 153 0.30 5.12 -13.70
N ALA A 154 -0.01 3.83 -13.79
CA ALA A 154 -1.34 3.36 -14.14
C ALA A 154 -2.36 3.71 -13.04
N LEU A 155 -1.99 3.57 -11.76
CA LEU A 155 -2.85 3.94 -10.64
C LEU A 155 -3.17 5.43 -10.60
N ILE A 156 -2.21 6.30 -10.91
CA ILE A 156 -2.46 7.76 -11.01
C ILE A 156 -3.47 8.06 -12.12
N ALA A 157 -3.34 7.43 -13.29
CA ALA A 157 -4.29 7.58 -14.39
C ALA A 157 -5.70 7.10 -14.00
N TYR A 158 -5.80 5.95 -13.34
CA TYR A 158 -7.02 5.40 -12.81
C TYR A 158 -7.70 6.34 -11.81
N ILE A 159 -6.94 6.88 -10.84
CA ILE A 159 -7.45 7.83 -9.84
C ILE A 159 -7.97 9.09 -10.53
N LYS A 160 -7.24 9.61 -11.50
CA LYS A 160 -7.66 10.79 -12.27
C LYS A 160 -8.98 10.56 -13.01
N GLN A 161 -9.23 9.35 -13.47
CA GLN A 161 -10.42 9.00 -14.24
C GLN A 161 -11.64 8.71 -13.34
N HIS A 162 -11.46 8.02 -12.21
CA HIS A 162 -12.54 7.47 -11.41
C HIS A 162 -12.68 8.10 -10.02
N HIS A 163 -11.60 8.68 -9.47
CA HIS A 163 -11.53 9.13 -8.07
C HIS A 163 -10.75 10.44 -7.92
N THR A 164 -10.98 11.39 -8.81
CA THR A 164 -10.18 12.63 -8.97
C THR A 164 -9.95 13.41 -7.67
N THR A 165 -10.96 13.47 -6.81
CA THR A 165 -10.92 14.23 -5.53
C THR A 165 -10.88 13.34 -4.30
N GLY A 166 -10.71 12.04 -4.47
CA GLY A 166 -10.71 11.05 -3.41
C GLY A 166 -11.56 9.84 -3.74
N LEU A 167 -11.57 8.83 -2.87
CA LEU A 167 -12.37 7.62 -3.07
C LEU A 167 -13.86 7.97 -3.22
N THR A 168 -14.43 7.58 -4.34
CA THR A 168 -15.85 7.79 -4.67
C THR A 168 -16.69 6.67 -4.09
N TRP A 169 -17.70 7.02 -3.29
CA TRP A 169 -18.65 6.09 -2.69
C TRP A 169 -19.99 6.17 -3.40
N ASN A 170 -20.76 5.07 -3.40
CA ASN A 170 -22.09 5.04 -3.98
C ASN A 170 -23.10 5.70 -3.05
N ALA A 171 -23.49 6.93 -3.37
CA ALA A 171 -24.46 7.70 -2.57
C ALA A 171 -25.84 7.02 -2.44
N SER A 172 -26.21 6.15 -3.40
CA SER A 172 -27.47 5.38 -3.40
C SER A 172 -27.32 3.98 -2.83
N GLY A 173 -26.10 3.61 -2.39
CA GLY A 173 -25.80 2.30 -1.82
C GLY A 173 -26.36 2.15 -0.41
N GLY A 174 -26.57 0.90 0.02
CA GLY A 174 -26.86 0.59 1.42
C GLY A 174 -25.70 0.95 2.35
N SER A 175 -25.90 0.87 3.66
CA SER A 175 -24.82 1.03 4.62
C SER A 175 -23.69 0.06 4.34
N ALA A 176 -22.43 0.52 4.42
CA ALA A 176 -21.28 -0.35 4.29
C ALA A 176 -21.37 -1.53 5.27
N PRO A 177 -20.99 -2.76 4.87
CA PRO A 177 -21.02 -3.91 5.76
C PRO A 177 -20.15 -3.61 7.00
N PRO A 178 -20.54 -4.15 8.17
CA PRO A 178 -19.72 -4.01 9.36
C PRO A 178 -18.33 -4.59 9.11
N PRO A 179 -17.28 -4.00 9.71
CA PRO A 179 -15.94 -4.55 9.58
C PRO A 179 -15.92 -6.01 10.03
N PRO A 180 -15.08 -6.87 9.43
CA PRO A 180 -14.95 -8.25 9.87
C PRO A 180 -14.57 -8.27 11.36
N PRO A 181 -15.10 -9.22 12.15
CA PRO A 181 -14.75 -9.33 13.56
C PRO A 181 -13.23 -9.45 13.68
N PRO A 182 -12.61 -8.82 14.68
CA PRO A 182 -11.19 -8.95 14.91
C PRO A 182 -10.88 -10.46 15.04
N GLY A 183 -10.10 -11.00 14.11
CA GLY A 183 -9.63 -12.38 14.19
C GLY A 183 -8.98 -12.57 15.54
N GLY A 184 -9.33 -13.67 16.24
CA GLY A 184 -8.91 -13.92 17.60
C GLY A 184 -7.42 -13.64 17.78
N ALA A 185 -7.09 -12.85 18.79
CA ALA A 185 -5.75 -12.41 19.08
C ALA A 185 -4.79 -13.63 19.18
N PRO A 186 -3.64 -13.59 18.52
CA PRO A 186 -2.58 -14.55 18.81
C PRO A 186 -2.16 -14.39 20.29
N PRO A 187 -1.75 -15.47 20.97
CA PRO A 187 -1.31 -15.38 22.37
C PRO A 187 -0.16 -14.38 22.50
N PRO A 188 -0.10 -13.61 23.60
CA PRO A 188 0.92 -12.59 23.79
C PRO A 188 2.32 -13.22 23.75
N PRO A 189 3.28 -12.59 23.04
CA PRO A 189 4.67 -13.04 23.09
C PRO A 189 5.25 -12.83 24.47
N PRO A 190 6.24 -13.67 24.88
CA PRO A 190 6.90 -13.53 26.17
C PRO A 190 7.60 -12.18 26.30
N PRO A 191 7.74 -11.61 27.51
CA PRO A 191 8.29 -10.28 27.71
C PRO A 191 9.76 -10.20 27.26
N VAL A 192 10.04 -9.42 26.24
CA VAL A 192 11.40 -9.08 25.82
C VAL A 192 11.82 -7.81 26.54
N GLN A 193 12.96 -7.88 27.22
CA GLN A 193 13.59 -6.74 27.88
C GLN A 193 13.94 -5.66 26.85
N ALA A 194 13.63 -4.40 27.19
CA ALA A 194 13.83 -3.24 26.35
C ALA A 194 15.32 -2.92 26.13
N PRO A 195 15.76 -2.65 24.89
CA PRO A 195 17.00 -1.92 24.66
C PRO A 195 16.74 -0.41 24.59
N THR A 196 17.68 0.35 25.16
CA THR A 196 17.75 1.81 25.24
C THR A 196 17.66 2.52 23.88
N PRO A 197 17.18 3.78 23.84
CA PRO A 197 16.91 4.48 22.58
C PRO A 197 18.19 5.00 21.94
N VAL A 198 18.39 4.69 20.67
CA VAL A 198 19.34 5.37 19.78
C VAL A 198 18.57 6.28 18.83
N THR A 199 18.81 7.57 18.97
CA THR A 199 18.35 8.62 18.06
C THR A 199 19.06 8.48 16.71
N SER A 200 18.30 8.33 15.62
CA SER A 200 18.77 8.70 14.28
C SER A 200 17.59 9.15 13.43
N GLY A 201 17.71 10.35 12.90
CA GLY A 201 16.66 11.06 12.20
C GLY A 201 16.49 10.65 10.75
N GLY A 202 15.37 11.05 10.20
CA GLY A 202 15.17 11.33 8.78
C GLY A 202 14.39 10.27 8.02
N GLY A 203 13.17 10.62 7.60
CA GLY A 203 12.44 9.94 6.52
C GLY A 203 11.09 9.35 6.90
N GLY A 204 10.20 10.14 7.51
CA GLY A 204 8.94 9.62 8.01
C GLY A 204 7.65 10.35 7.63
N SER A 205 7.71 11.29 6.68
CA SER A 205 6.60 12.23 6.48
C SER A 205 5.32 11.60 5.88
N GLY A 206 5.43 10.70 4.92
CA GLY A 206 4.25 10.10 4.26
C GLY A 206 3.56 8.98 5.05
N ARG A 207 4.34 8.21 5.83
CA ARG A 207 3.80 7.16 6.73
C ARG A 207 3.08 7.75 7.92
N SER A 208 3.61 8.85 8.46
CA SER A 208 3.00 9.58 9.56
C SER A 208 1.63 10.12 9.17
N ALA A 209 1.47 10.63 7.94
CA ALA A 209 0.21 11.18 7.46
C ALA A 209 -0.94 10.14 7.41
N LEU A 210 -0.64 8.90 7.01
CA LEU A 210 -1.65 7.82 7.00
C LEU A 210 -2.02 7.38 8.43
N LEU A 211 -1.02 7.21 9.28
CA LEU A 211 -1.23 6.83 10.69
C LEU A 211 -1.89 7.97 11.47
N ASP A 212 -1.56 9.23 11.17
CA ASP A 212 -2.20 10.40 11.76
C ASP A 212 -3.63 10.60 11.28
N ALA A 213 -3.94 10.23 10.03
CA ALA A 213 -5.32 10.24 9.53
C ALA A 213 -6.18 9.17 10.21
N LEU A 214 -5.60 8.01 10.52
CA LEU A 214 -6.25 6.92 11.26
C LEU A 214 -6.42 7.26 12.75
N ASN A 215 -5.44 7.97 13.36
CA ASN A 215 -5.49 8.37 14.77
C ASN A 215 -6.37 9.61 15.03
N ARG A 216 -6.51 10.53 14.09
CA ARG A 216 -7.38 11.71 14.25
C ARG A 216 -8.87 11.36 14.35
N GLY A 217 -9.29 10.14 13.93
CA GLY A 217 -10.62 9.63 14.17
C GLY A 217 -10.93 9.28 15.64
N SER A 218 -9.91 9.20 16.49
CA SER A 218 -10.05 8.84 17.91
C SER A 218 -10.17 10.04 18.85
N ASP A 219 -9.75 11.25 18.41
CA ASP A 219 -9.66 12.43 19.29
C ASP A 219 -10.91 13.33 19.26
N VAL A 220 -11.96 12.97 18.52
CA VAL A 220 -13.18 13.79 18.38
C VAL A 220 -14.28 13.41 19.39
N THR A 221 -14.00 12.49 20.33
CA THR A 221 -15.00 12.03 21.32
C THR A 221 -14.66 12.41 22.77
N ALA A 222 -13.96 13.52 23.01
CA ALA A 222 -13.77 14.08 24.36
C ALA A 222 -14.00 15.59 24.32
N GLY A 223 -15.29 15.99 24.48
CA GLY A 223 -15.72 17.38 24.61
C GLY A 223 -17.22 17.44 24.84
#